data_6b358bd805115a963beddb10b2f74d7d
#
_entry.id   6b358bd805115a963beddb10b2f74d7d
#
_cell.length_a   1.000
_cell.length_b   1.000
_cell.length_c   1.000
_cell.angle_alpha   90.00
_cell.angle_beta   90.00
_cell.angle_gamma   90.00
#
_symmetry.space_group_name_H-M   'P 1'
#
loop_
_entity.id
_entity.type
_entity.pdbx_description
1 polymer ?
#
loop_
_entity_poly.entity_id
_entity_poly.type
_entity_poly.pdbx_seq_one_letter_code
_entity_poly.pdbx_strand_id
1 'polypeptide(L)'
;MVREPAVAGRFYPADGVALAAQVDRFMAGGAPRERALGVVVPHAGYVYSGAVAGAVYARVNVPPRVVVLGPNHTGRGARAALWPEGAWETPLGEVTIDPALTGALASSPLTSPEWP
;
A
#
# COMPACT_ATOMS: atom_id res chain seq x y z
N MET A 1 3.15 17.35 2.81
CA MET A 1 2.92 16.93 1.40
C MET A 1 2.00 15.72 1.40
N VAL A 2 0.95 15.74 0.61
CA VAL A 2 -0.03 14.63 0.53
C VAL A 2 0.00 14.05 -0.88
N ARG A 3 0.14 12.73 -0.97
CA ARG A 3 0.04 12.02 -2.25
C ARG A 3 -1.40 11.57 -2.48
N GLU A 4 -2.03 12.11 -3.49
CA GLU A 4 -3.38 11.75 -3.89
C GLU A 4 -3.47 10.33 -4.48
N PRO A 5 -4.63 9.67 -4.38
CA PRO A 5 -4.84 8.33 -4.91
C PRO A 5 -4.93 8.35 -6.46
N ALA A 6 -3.90 7.85 -7.13
CA ALA A 6 -3.77 7.92 -8.58
C ALA A 6 -4.79 7.06 -9.36
N VAL A 7 -5.33 6.02 -8.76
CA VAL A 7 -6.16 5.01 -9.45
C VAL A 7 -7.51 4.74 -8.76
N ALA A 8 -7.91 5.60 -7.81
CA ALA A 8 -9.24 5.54 -7.20
C ALA A 8 -10.33 5.69 -8.28
N GLY A 9 -11.38 4.88 -8.18
CA GLY A 9 -12.45 4.82 -9.18
C GLY A 9 -12.10 4.00 -10.44
N ARG A 10 -10.86 3.54 -10.57
CA ARG A 10 -10.41 2.71 -11.70
C ARG A 10 -9.98 1.32 -11.24
N PHE A 11 -9.09 1.23 -10.27
CA PHE A 11 -8.56 -0.04 -9.76
C PHE A 11 -9.29 -0.51 -8.50
N TYR A 12 -9.91 0.41 -7.80
CA TYR A 12 -10.73 0.18 -6.60
C TYR A 12 -11.77 1.30 -6.47
N PRO A 13 -12.86 1.11 -5.70
CA PRO A 13 -13.88 2.15 -5.52
C PRO A 13 -13.31 3.46 -4.99
N ALA A 14 -13.71 4.58 -5.57
CA ALA A 14 -13.36 5.91 -5.07
C ALA A 14 -14.19 6.31 -3.83
N ASP A 15 -15.39 5.73 -3.67
CA ASP A 15 -16.22 5.91 -2.49
C ASP A 15 -15.69 5.08 -1.31
N GLY A 16 -15.45 5.73 -0.17
CA GLY A 16 -14.86 5.08 1.00
C GLY A 16 -15.75 3.98 1.59
N VAL A 17 -17.07 4.16 1.60
CA VAL A 17 -18.01 3.15 2.11
C VAL A 17 -18.00 1.91 1.22
N ALA A 18 -18.05 2.09 -0.09
CA ALA A 18 -17.97 1.00 -1.05
C ALA A 18 -16.63 0.26 -0.99
N LEU A 19 -15.53 1.01 -0.85
CA LEU A 19 -14.19 0.43 -0.71
C LEU A 19 -14.07 -0.39 0.57
N ALA A 20 -14.50 0.14 1.71
CA ALA A 20 -14.47 -0.57 2.99
C ALA A 20 -15.26 -1.88 2.91
N ALA A 21 -16.46 -1.86 2.35
CA ALA A 21 -17.29 -3.05 2.19
C ALA A 21 -16.62 -4.11 1.28
N GLN A 22 -15.94 -3.67 0.23
CA GLN A 22 -15.23 -4.57 -0.67
C GLN A 22 -13.99 -5.20 0.00
N VAL A 23 -13.20 -4.41 0.72
CA VAL A 23 -12.05 -4.91 1.50
C VAL A 23 -12.51 -5.91 2.56
N ASP A 24 -13.57 -5.61 3.29
CA ASP A 24 -14.13 -6.52 4.31
C ASP A 24 -14.55 -7.87 3.72
N ARG A 25 -15.15 -7.87 2.54
CA ARG A 25 -15.50 -9.11 1.84
C ARG A 25 -14.27 -9.93 1.44
N PHE A 26 -13.24 -9.28 0.89
CA PHE A 26 -12.01 -9.96 0.50
C PHE A 26 -11.21 -10.50 1.68
N MET A 27 -11.30 -9.85 2.82
CA MET A 27 -10.64 -10.25 4.05
C MET A 27 -11.49 -11.16 4.94
N ALA A 28 -12.72 -11.46 4.56
CA ALA A 28 -13.58 -12.35 5.30
C ALA A 28 -12.99 -13.76 5.31
N GLY A 29 -12.62 -14.23 6.48
CA GLY A 29 -12.06 -15.56 6.67
C GLY A 29 -11.70 -15.76 8.14
N GLY A 30 -12.17 -16.84 8.75
CA GLY A 30 -11.99 -17.13 10.17
C GLY A 30 -10.63 -17.73 10.54
N ALA A 31 -9.62 -17.66 9.68
CA ALA A 31 -8.30 -18.21 10.01
C ALA A 31 -7.61 -17.35 11.07
N PRO A 32 -6.89 -17.95 12.03
CA PRO A 32 -6.05 -17.19 12.96
C PRO A 32 -5.00 -16.38 12.22
N ARG A 33 -4.78 -15.14 12.68
CA ARG A 33 -3.73 -14.28 12.11
C ARG A 33 -2.38 -14.66 12.69
N GLU A 34 -1.36 -14.58 11.85
CA GLU A 34 0.01 -14.90 12.19
C GLU A 34 0.91 -13.69 12.03
N ARG A 35 2.01 -13.67 12.77
CA ARG A 35 3.10 -12.72 12.54
C ARG A 35 3.86 -13.14 11.29
N ALA A 36 4.14 -12.19 10.39
CA ALA A 36 4.94 -12.39 9.20
C ALA A 36 6.05 -11.34 9.12
N LEU A 37 7.21 -11.72 8.59
CA LEU A 37 8.31 -10.79 8.31
C LEU A 37 8.04 -9.95 7.07
N GLY A 38 7.28 -10.50 6.13
CA GLY A 38 6.87 -9.83 4.91
C GLY A 38 5.84 -10.68 4.17
N VAL A 39 5.12 -10.05 3.27
CA VAL A 39 4.14 -10.70 2.40
C VAL A 39 4.29 -10.21 0.97
N VAL A 40 3.92 -11.04 0.03
CA VAL A 40 3.80 -10.67 -1.38
C VAL A 40 2.35 -10.84 -1.79
N VAL A 41 1.77 -9.79 -2.35
CA VAL A 41 0.38 -9.79 -2.80
C VAL A 41 0.30 -9.28 -4.25
N PRO A 42 -0.68 -9.74 -5.04
CA PRO A 42 -0.90 -9.19 -6.37
C PRO A 42 -1.42 -7.75 -6.27
N HIS A 43 -1.10 -6.92 -7.28
CA HIS A 43 -1.36 -5.47 -7.27
C HIS A 43 -2.12 -4.97 -8.52
N ALA A 44 -2.83 -5.82 -9.23
CA ALA A 44 -3.76 -5.38 -10.26
C ALA A 44 -5.03 -4.75 -9.63
N GLY A 45 -5.96 -4.28 -10.43
CA GLY A 45 -7.24 -3.80 -9.92
C GLY A 45 -7.94 -4.84 -9.05
N TYR A 46 -8.76 -4.40 -8.11
CA TYR A 46 -9.39 -5.26 -7.10
C TYR A 46 -10.24 -6.39 -7.70
N VAL A 47 -10.83 -6.15 -8.87
CA VAL A 47 -11.56 -7.21 -9.61
C VAL A 47 -10.69 -8.44 -9.88
N TYR A 48 -9.39 -8.23 -10.12
CA TYR A 48 -8.44 -9.30 -10.44
C TYR A 48 -7.64 -9.79 -9.24
N SER A 49 -7.22 -8.88 -8.38
CA SER A 49 -6.25 -9.13 -7.32
C SER A 49 -6.85 -9.17 -5.91
N GLY A 50 -8.01 -8.57 -5.72
CA GLY A 50 -8.56 -8.31 -4.39
C GLY A 50 -8.79 -9.56 -3.56
N ALA A 51 -9.30 -10.63 -4.17
CA ALA A 51 -9.57 -11.88 -3.46
C ALA A 51 -8.29 -12.54 -2.94
N VAL A 52 -7.22 -12.55 -3.74
CA VAL A 52 -5.92 -13.13 -3.35
C VAL A 52 -5.21 -12.25 -2.33
N ALA A 53 -5.13 -10.93 -2.57
CA ALA A 53 -4.55 -9.99 -1.62
C ALA A 53 -5.28 -10.01 -0.27
N GLY A 54 -6.61 -10.00 -0.31
CA GLY A 54 -7.44 -10.09 0.89
C GLY A 54 -7.23 -11.38 1.68
N ALA A 55 -7.10 -12.50 1.00
CA ALA A 55 -6.81 -13.79 1.64
C ALA A 55 -5.46 -13.79 2.36
N VAL A 56 -4.45 -13.11 1.82
CA VAL A 56 -3.14 -12.95 2.48
C VAL A 56 -3.27 -12.03 3.70
N TYR A 57 -3.83 -10.83 3.54
CA TYR A 57 -3.97 -9.88 4.63
C TYR A 57 -4.88 -10.38 5.77
N ALA A 58 -5.87 -11.19 5.47
CA ALA A 58 -6.71 -11.82 6.49
C ALA A 58 -5.95 -12.77 7.42
N ARG A 59 -4.78 -13.25 7.00
CA ARG A 59 -3.97 -14.23 7.75
C ARG A 59 -2.78 -13.63 8.48
N VAL A 60 -2.54 -12.34 8.37
CA VAL A 60 -1.36 -11.70 9.00
C VAL A 60 -1.76 -10.58 9.93
N ASN A 61 -1.00 -10.42 11.01
CA ASN A 61 -1.05 -9.26 11.86
C ASN A 61 -0.19 -8.17 11.22
N VAL A 62 -0.84 -7.19 10.59
CA VAL A 62 -0.14 -6.04 10.01
C VAL A 62 0.33 -5.12 11.13
N PRO A 63 1.64 -4.87 11.28
CA PRO A 63 2.14 -3.98 12.32
C PRO A 63 1.83 -2.51 11.98
N PRO A 64 1.94 -1.60 12.97
CA PRO A 64 1.68 -0.17 12.73
C PRO A 64 2.71 0.50 11.81
N ARG A 65 3.90 -0.12 11.64
CA ARG A 65 4.97 0.38 10.77
C ARG A 65 5.28 -0.65 9.70
N VAL A 66 5.14 -0.25 8.44
CA VAL A 66 5.37 -1.13 7.28
C VAL A 66 6.19 -0.43 6.22
N VAL A 67 6.96 -1.20 5.47
CA VAL A 67 7.59 -0.77 4.21
C VAL A 67 6.80 -1.38 3.07
N VAL A 68 6.27 -0.52 2.20
CA VAL A 68 5.51 -0.95 1.01
C VAL A 68 6.41 -0.83 -0.21
N LEU A 69 6.60 -1.93 -0.92
CA LEU A 69 7.35 -1.98 -2.18
C LEU A 69 6.38 -2.26 -3.32
N GLY A 70 6.45 -1.45 -4.36
CA GLY A 70 5.66 -1.65 -5.57
C GLY A 70 6.49 -1.37 -6.82
N PRO A 71 6.12 -1.94 -7.98
CA PRO A 71 6.83 -1.69 -9.22
C PRO A 71 6.56 -0.28 -9.75
N ASN A 72 7.58 0.35 -10.35
CA ASN A 72 7.40 1.57 -11.12
C ASN A 72 6.96 1.22 -12.55
N HIS A 73 5.66 1.23 -12.80
CA HIS A 73 5.09 0.91 -14.11
C HIS A 73 5.28 1.99 -15.16
N THR A 74 5.51 3.23 -14.73
CA THR A 74 5.62 4.38 -15.65
C THR A 74 7.04 4.61 -16.14
N GLY A 75 8.02 4.13 -15.42
CA GLY A 75 9.43 4.44 -15.65
C GLY A 75 9.82 5.90 -15.34
N ARG A 76 8.92 6.66 -14.72
CA ARG A 76 9.16 8.06 -14.32
C ARG A 76 9.88 8.11 -12.98
N GLY A 77 10.60 9.21 -12.73
CA GLY A 77 11.35 9.40 -11.50
C GLY A 77 12.58 8.49 -11.40
N ALA A 78 13.08 8.30 -10.19
CA ALA A 78 14.24 7.45 -9.93
C ALA A 78 13.92 5.96 -10.10
N ARG A 79 14.96 5.15 -10.31
CA ARG A 79 14.82 3.68 -10.41
C ARG A 79 14.20 3.06 -9.16
N ALA A 80 14.51 3.60 -8.00
CA ALA A 80 13.89 3.27 -6.72
C ALA A 80 13.49 4.57 -6.04
N ALA A 81 12.30 5.06 -6.38
CA ALA A 81 11.76 6.30 -5.86
C ALA A 81 11.15 6.10 -4.46
N LEU A 82 11.37 7.04 -3.58
CA LEU A 82 10.86 7.04 -2.21
C LEU A 82 9.96 8.26 -2.01
N TRP A 83 8.75 8.07 -1.49
CA TRP A 83 7.91 9.19 -1.04
C TRP A 83 8.46 9.68 0.30
N PRO A 84 8.98 10.93 0.37
CA PRO A 84 9.87 11.31 1.46
C PRO A 84 9.16 11.64 2.77
N GLU A 85 7.98 12.29 2.71
CA GLU A 85 7.32 12.83 3.90
C GLU A 85 5.82 13.10 3.69
N GLY A 86 5.11 13.41 4.76
CA GLY A 86 3.70 13.75 4.73
C GLY A 86 2.79 12.55 4.84
N ALA A 87 1.87 12.38 3.90
CA ALA A 87 0.88 11.31 3.93
C ALA A 87 0.50 10.83 2.53
N TRP A 88 -0.10 9.65 2.49
CA TRP A 88 -0.82 9.14 1.34
C TRP A 88 -2.32 9.23 1.63
N GLU A 89 -3.06 9.85 0.74
CA GLU A 89 -4.51 9.88 0.78
C GLU A 89 -5.09 8.62 0.15
N THR A 90 -6.10 8.07 0.80
CA THR A 90 -6.92 6.98 0.28
C THR A 90 -8.40 7.32 0.47
N PRO A 91 -9.32 6.65 -0.23
CA PRO A 91 -10.74 6.83 0.04
C PRO A 91 -11.18 6.47 1.47
N LEU A 92 -10.32 5.78 2.22
CA LEU A 92 -10.54 5.42 3.63
C LEU A 92 -9.88 6.39 4.61
N GLY A 93 -9.19 7.43 4.12
CA GLY A 93 -8.46 8.40 4.93
C GLY A 93 -6.96 8.45 4.60
N GLU A 94 -6.24 9.26 5.33
CA GLU A 94 -4.81 9.45 5.15
C GLU A 94 -3.99 8.43 5.93
N VAL A 95 -2.87 8.01 5.33
CA VAL A 95 -1.85 7.18 5.96
C VAL A 95 -0.57 7.98 6.05
N THR A 96 -0.15 8.26 7.28
CA THR A 96 1.06 9.06 7.55
C THR A 96 2.33 8.30 7.18
N ILE A 97 3.27 8.99 6.55
CA ILE A 97 4.61 8.47 6.30
C ILE A 97 5.42 8.47 7.60
N ASP A 98 6.07 7.35 7.90
CA ASP A 98 6.95 7.23 9.07
C ASP A 98 8.29 7.91 8.80
N PRO A 99 8.61 9.03 9.47
CA PRO A 99 9.82 9.79 9.18
C PRO A 99 11.11 9.03 9.55
N ALA A 100 11.07 8.16 10.54
CA ALA A 100 12.23 7.39 10.96
C ALA A 100 12.57 6.29 9.93
N LEU A 101 11.55 5.54 9.46
CA LEU A 101 11.75 4.56 8.39
C LEU A 101 12.18 5.22 7.10
N THR A 102 11.54 6.31 6.73
CA THR A 102 11.88 7.05 5.50
C THR A 102 13.31 7.59 5.56
N GLY A 103 13.73 8.16 6.69
CA GLY A 103 15.10 8.63 6.89
C GLY A 103 16.14 7.51 6.75
N ALA A 104 15.85 6.33 7.31
CA ALA A 104 16.73 5.17 7.16
C ALA A 104 16.81 4.68 5.71
N LEU A 105 15.67 4.63 5.00
CA LEU A 105 15.62 4.24 3.60
C LEU A 105 16.32 5.27 2.69
N ALA A 106 16.13 6.55 2.95
CA ALA A 106 16.78 7.63 2.18
C ALA A 106 18.29 7.62 2.29
N SER A 107 18.85 7.04 3.34
CA SER A 107 20.30 6.84 3.52
C SER A 107 20.85 5.69 2.68
N SER A 108 20.00 4.89 2.06
CA SER A 108 20.42 3.80 1.19
C SER A 108 20.83 4.32 -0.18
N PRO A 109 21.94 3.83 -0.74
CA PRO A 109 22.34 4.20 -2.10
C PRO A 109 21.40 3.69 -3.19
N LEU A 110 20.43 2.85 -2.81
CA LEU A 110 19.46 2.25 -3.74
C LEU A 110 18.20 3.11 -3.92
N THR A 111 17.95 4.06 -3.03
CA THR A 111 16.75 4.90 -3.03
C THR A 111 17.04 6.34 -3.35
N SER A 112 16.06 7.04 -3.92
CA SER A 112 16.11 8.47 -4.16
C SER A 112 14.77 9.10 -3.77
N PRO A 113 14.76 10.33 -3.23
CA PRO A 113 13.53 11.07 -2.95
C PRO A 113 12.84 11.60 -4.22
N GLU A 114 13.38 11.33 -5.39
CA GLU A 114 12.79 11.72 -6.67
C GLU A 114 11.59 10.83 -7.00
N TRP A 115 10.42 11.30 -6.60
CA TRP A 115 9.15 10.65 -6.93
C TRP A 115 8.67 11.08 -8.32
N PRO A 116 8.07 10.17 -9.15
CA PRO A 116 7.54 10.51 -10.47
C PRO A 116 6.34 11.45 -10.45
#